data_97125a78edcfdc2e5256ad4046deb700
#
_entry.id   97125a78edcfdc2e5256ad4046deb700
#
_cell.length_a   1.000
_cell.length_b   1.000
_cell.length_c   1.000
_cell.angle_alpha   90.00
_cell.angle_beta   90.00
_cell.angle_gamma   90.00
#
_symmetry.space_group_name_H-M   'P 1'
#
loop_
_entity.id
_entity.type
_entity.pdbx_description
1 polymer ?
#
loop_
_entity_poly.entity_id
_entity_poly.type
_entity_poly.pdbx_seq_one_letter_code
_entity_poly.pdbx_strand_id
1 'polypeptide(L)'
;SMTIFDTSGIEAYVQENNPKFINGLIKRLKAWKAAKGLDDSYDPYKAAYGLMPTCAEADPAIKQMYINGHFCYSYKFGMITNGLGIVRDLNFYDENYYLEHPEIQVPKKDDSPDEDKSLADSKALMPALRSFFGKHPLIKPSVFLGDSAFDAIDIYNDLLSKDGIGFAKAFIPFNSAHDLKYPDCPINEDGVPCCPNDPSLPMKPETSGSHLRCGMPTLKFVCPKMSWEKCEDGKFRRRTSCENPCTDSPCGRMFYVYPEKNLRTFPGTARGTKEWDDTYKIRVTVEKSINHFKDSFCLAGRKTRNALTSQADLYLAGIAQLVTVLLADSIHQHKYIRSLKPLISA
;
A
#
# COMPACT_ATOMS: atom_id res chain seq x y z
N SER A 1 -1.74 5.21 18.25
CA SER A 1 -0.98 6.03 17.30
C SER A 1 -1.30 5.61 15.87
N MET A 2 -1.19 6.56 14.91
CA MET A 2 -1.28 6.27 13.48
C MET A 2 0.03 5.66 13.00
N THR A 3 -0.05 4.59 12.22
CA THR A 3 1.08 3.85 11.66
C THR A 3 0.88 3.72 10.16
N ILE A 4 1.87 4.11 9.38
CA ILE A 4 1.86 4.02 7.92
C ILE A 4 3.06 3.20 7.52
N PHE A 5 2.86 2.19 6.66
CA PHE A 5 3.93 1.37 6.12
C PHE A 5 3.97 1.50 4.60
N ASP A 6 5.17 1.59 4.07
CA ASP A 6 5.44 1.51 2.64
C ASP A 6 6.83 0.95 2.39
N THR A 7 7.07 0.45 1.19
CA THR A 7 8.38 -0.05 0.77
C THR A 7 8.96 0.79 -0.36
N SER A 8 10.28 0.78 -0.50
CA SER A 8 10.96 1.42 -1.61
C SER A 8 12.32 0.76 -1.87
N GLY A 9 13.00 1.19 -2.93
CA GLY A 9 14.32 0.70 -3.28
C GLY A 9 15.39 1.80 -3.26
N ILE A 10 16.62 1.35 -3.01
CA ILE A 10 17.84 2.13 -3.20
C ILE A 10 18.55 1.56 -4.40
N GLU A 11 18.59 2.31 -5.51
CA GLU A 11 19.24 1.87 -6.73
C GLU A 11 20.74 1.61 -6.48
N ALA A 12 21.19 0.40 -6.81
CA ALA A 12 22.56 -0.02 -6.56
C ALA A 12 23.47 0.35 -7.73
N TYR A 13 24.74 0.63 -7.42
CA TYR A 13 25.75 0.90 -8.43
C TYR A 13 26.34 -0.41 -8.96
N VAL A 14 25.60 -1.08 -9.83
CA VAL A 14 25.93 -2.39 -10.42
C VAL A 14 25.92 -2.32 -11.94
N GLN A 15 26.58 -3.31 -12.58
CA GLN A 15 26.68 -3.32 -14.03
C GLN A 15 25.32 -3.49 -14.72
N GLU A 16 24.40 -4.21 -14.11
CA GLU A 16 23.04 -4.48 -14.60
C GLU A 16 22.21 -3.20 -14.73
N ASN A 17 22.50 -2.18 -13.93
CA ASN A 17 21.90 -0.84 -14.04
C ASN A 17 22.56 0.02 -15.13
N ASN A 18 23.70 -0.41 -15.69
CA ASN A 18 24.33 0.33 -16.78
C ASN A 18 23.60 0.03 -18.11
N PRO A 19 23.10 1.05 -18.83
CA PRO A 19 22.47 0.83 -20.14
C PRO A 19 23.30 0.03 -21.14
N LYS A 20 24.64 0.03 -21.01
CA LYS A 20 25.54 -0.78 -21.85
C LYS A 20 25.34 -2.28 -21.66
N PHE A 21 24.89 -2.72 -20.48
CA PHE A 21 24.65 -4.13 -20.19
C PHE A 21 23.51 -4.68 -21.05
N ILE A 22 22.33 -4.09 -20.95
CA ILE A 22 21.14 -4.49 -21.72
C ILE A 22 21.36 -4.25 -23.23
N ASN A 23 21.98 -3.14 -23.61
CA ASN A 23 22.30 -2.86 -25.01
C ASN A 23 23.26 -3.92 -25.60
N GLY A 24 24.18 -4.44 -24.81
CA GLY A 24 25.07 -5.54 -25.18
C GLY A 24 24.29 -6.84 -25.42
N LEU A 25 23.28 -7.14 -24.59
CA LEU A 25 22.36 -8.27 -24.79
C LEU A 25 21.55 -8.11 -26.09
N ILE A 26 20.93 -6.94 -26.28
CA ILE A 26 20.13 -6.64 -27.49
C ILE A 26 21.00 -6.80 -28.76
N LYS A 27 22.23 -6.30 -28.75
CA LYS A 27 23.16 -6.43 -29.88
C LYS A 27 23.44 -7.90 -30.21
N ARG A 28 23.71 -8.74 -29.21
CA ARG A 28 23.95 -10.18 -29.39
C ARG A 28 22.71 -10.90 -29.93
N LEU A 29 21.53 -10.57 -29.42
CA LEU A 29 20.26 -11.16 -29.87
C LEU A 29 19.88 -10.73 -31.28
N LYS A 30 20.16 -9.51 -31.69
CA LYS A 30 20.00 -9.06 -33.08
C LYS A 30 20.92 -9.82 -34.03
N ALA A 31 22.17 -10.02 -33.64
CA ALA A 31 23.12 -10.82 -34.46
C ALA A 31 22.69 -12.30 -34.53
N TRP A 32 22.20 -12.85 -33.44
CA TRP A 32 21.65 -14.21 -33.39
C TRP A 32 20.39 -14.36 -34.24
N LYS A 33 19.45 -13.39 -34.19
CA LYS A 33 18.26 -13.35 -35.06
C LYS A 33 18.66 -13.45 -36.55
N ALA A 34 19.61 -12.61 -36.95
CA ALA A 34 20.11 -12.56 -38.31
C ALA A 34 20.79 -13.89 -38.73
N ALA A 35 21.64 -14.47 -37.87
CA ALA A 35 22.35 -15.72 -38.15
C ALA A 35 21.39 -16.93 -38.24
N LYS A 36 20.27 -16.92 -37.53
CA LYS A 36 19.26 -17.99 -37.55
C LYS A 36 18.13 -17.77 -38.58
N GLY A 37 18.10 -16.61 -39.25
CA GLY A 37 17.05 -16.28 -40.22
C GLY A 37 15.66 -16.19 -39.60
N LEU A 38 15.56 -15.78 -38.31
CA LEU A 38 14.28 -15.64 -37.65
C LEU A 38 13.49 -14.45 -38.22
N ASP A 39 12.19 -14.62 -38.33
CA ASP A 39 11.26 -13.62 -38.83
C ASP A 39 11.00 -12.47 -37.82
N ASP A 40 10.07 -11.59 -38.16
CA ASP A 40 9.73 -10.42 -37.33
C ASP A 40 8.89 -10.75 -36.10
N SER A 41 8.45 -11.99 -35.93
CA SER A 41 7.77 -12.44 -34.70
C SER A 41 8.72 -12.50 -33.50
N TYR A 42 10.05 -12.71 -33.78
CA TYR A 42 11.06 -12.66 -32.72
C TYR A 42 11.53 -11.22 -32.44
N ASP A 43 11.22 -10.73 -31.23
CA ASP A 43 11.63 -9.42 -30.76
C ASP A 43 12.89 -9.51 -29.88
N PRO A 44 14.09 -9.07 -30.39
CA PRO A 44 15.33 -9.07 -29.61
C PRO A 44 15.29 -8.19 -28.35
N TYR A 45 14.46 -7.15 -28.34
CA TYR A 45 14.32 -6.26 -27.17
C TYR A 45 13.58 -6.97 -26.04
N LYS A 46 12.41 -7.55 -26.35
CA LYS A 46 11.64 -8.34 -25.39
C LYS A 46 12.45 -9.52 -24.86
N ALA A 47 13.14 -10.23 -25.74
CA ALA A 47 14.00 -11.34 -25.34
C ALA A 47 15.17 -10.90 -24.44
N ALA A 48 15.75 -9.70 -24.65
CA ALA A 48 16.81 -9.16 -23.81
C ALA A 48 16.32 -8.92 -22.38
N TYR A 49 15.13 -8.36 -22.19
CA TYR A 49 14.55 -8.18 -20.86
C TYR A 49 14.29 -9.51 -20.15
N GLY A 50 13.81 -10.52 -20.87
CA GLY A 50 13.63 -11.88 -20.33
C GLY A 50 14.93 -12.57 -19.92
N LEU A 51 16.07 -12.15 -20.49
CA LEU A 51 17.40 -12.66 -20.15
C LEU A 51 18.14 -11.83 -19.08
N MET A 52 17.54 -10.76 -18.59
CA MET A 52 18.13 -10.03 -17.46
C MET A 52 18.15 -10.92 -16.22
N PRO A 53 19.26 -10.91 -15.46
CA PRO A 53 19.37 -11.73 -14.24
C PRO A 53 18.32 -11.30 -13.20
N THR A 54 17.91 -12.22 -12.34
CA THR A 54 16.93 -11.94 -11.25
C THR A 54 17.54 -11.10 -10.14
N CYS A 55 18.87 -11.13 -9.98
CA CYS A 55 19.62 -10.36 -9.02
C CYS A 55 20.94 -9.90 -9.64
N ALA A 56 21.58 -8.92 -9.03
CA ALA A 56 22.90 -8.49 -9.48
C ALA A 56 23.99 -9.52 -9.13
N GLU A 57 25.00 -9.62 -9.98
CA GLU A 57 26.16 -10.49 -9.75
C GLU A 57 26.96 -10.07 -8.50
N ALA A 58 26.99 -8.77 -8.22
CA ALA A 58 27.74 -8.22 -7.10
C ALA A 58 27.19 -8.59 -5.72
N ASP A 59 25.86 -8.75 -5.61
CA ASP A 59 25.17 -9.08 -4.37
C ASP A 59 23.75 -9.63 -4.70
N PRO A 60 23.42 -10.88 -4.30
CA PRO A 60 22.11 -11.48 -4.57
C PRO A 60 20.92 -10.77 -3.90
N ALA A 61 21.15 -9.96 -2.89
CA ALA A 61 20.11 -9.14 -2.27
C ALA A 61 19.69 -7.93 -3.13
N ILE A 62 20.50 -7.57 -4.13
CA ILE A 62 20.15 -6.54 -5.12
C ILE A 62 19.26 -7.17 -6.18
N LYS A 63 17.96 -6.90 -6.09
CA LYS A 63 16.93 -7.48 -6.95
C LYS A 63 16.47 -6.50 -8.01
N GLN A 64 15.98 -7.04 -9.14
CA GLN A 64 15.31 -6.23 -10.14
C GLN A 64 13.96 -5.73 -9.60
N MET A 65 13.74 -4.42 -9.68
CA MET A 65 12.52 -3.77 -9.17
C MET A 65 12.07 -2.66 -10.12
N TYR A 66 10.77 -2.37 -10.07
CA TYR A 66 10.19 -1.21 -10.74
C TYR A 66 10.12 -0.04 -9.77
N ILE A 67 10.94 0.98 -9.98
CA ILE A 67 11.04 2.16 -9.10
C ILE A 67 10.98 3.42 -9.96
N ASN A 68 10.16 4.39 -9.56
CA ASN A 68 10.05 5.70 -10.23
C ASN A 68 9.83 5.60 -11.75
N GLY A 69 9.07 4.61 -12.21
CA GLY A 69 8.72 4.47 -13.61
C GLY A 69 9.72 3.68 -14.48
N HIS A 70 10.75 3.09 -13.90
CA HIS A 70 11.71 2.25 -14.63
C HIS A 70 12.15 1.03 -13.83
N PHE A 71 12.61 -0.01 -14.55
CA PHE A 71 13.24 -1.18 -13.94
C PHE A 71 14.69 -0.89 -13.60
N CYS A 72 15.08 -1.20 -12.36
CA CYS A 72 16.45 -1.11 -11.90
C CYS A 72 16.76 -2.18 -10.86
N TYR A 73 18.04 -2.44 -10.65
CA TYR A 73 18.55 -3.34 -9.62
C TYR A 73 18.79 -2.55 -8.33
N SER A 74 18.10 -2.93 -7.28
CA SER A 74 18.02 -2.15 -6.04
C SER A 74 18.06 -3.03 -4.81
N TYR A 75 18.58 -2.51 -3.71
CA TYR A 75 18.21 -2.97 -2.39
C TYR A 75 16.82 -2.47 -2.05
N LYS A 76 16.02 -3.31 -1.42
CA LYS A 76 14.70 -2.93 -0.95
C LYS A 76 14.72 -2.61 0.55
N PHE A 77 13.88 -1.68 0.96
CA PHE A 77 13.66 -1.37 2.37
C PHE A 77 12.18 -1.10 2.64
N GLY A 78 11.77 -1.34 3.89
CA GLY A 78 10.47 -0.95 4.42
C GLY A 78 10.61 0.22 5.38
N MET A 79 9.65 1.12 5.37
CA MET A 79 9.60 2.29 6.24
C MET A 79 8.27 2.35 6.99
N ILE A 80 8.35 2.45 8.32
CA ILE A 80 7.20 2.77 9.17
C ILE A 80 7.28 4.23 9.57
N THR A 81 6.20 4.98 9.35
CA THR A 81 6.07 6.37 9.78
C THR A 81 4.82 6.60 10.62
N ASN A 82 4.77 7.73 11.30
CA ASN A 82 3.53 8.25 11.86
C ASN A 82 2.73 9.07 10.83
N GLY A 83 1.58 9.63 11.22
CA GLY A 83 0.74 10.46 10.34
C GLY A 83 1.39 11.76 9.86
N LEU A 84 2.48 12.21 10.48
CA LEU A 84 3.27 13.35 10.03
C LEU A 84 4.38 12.94 9.05
N GLY A 85 4.54 11.65 8.77
CA GLY A 85 5.62 11.11 7.95
C GLY A 85 6.99 11.13 8.65
N ILE A 86 7.01 11.17 9.98
CA ILE A 86 8.25 11.01 10.76
C ILE A 86 8.54 9.52 10.87
N VAL A 87 9.75 9.13 10.48
CA VAL A 87 10.20 7.74 10.53
C VAL A 87 10.17 7.20 11.97
N ARG A 88 9.69 5.97 12.11
CA ARG A 88 9.61 5.23 13.36
C ARG A 88 10.42 3.96 13.35
N ASP A 89 10.48 3.29 12.20
CA ASP A 89 11.29 2.09 11.99
C ASP A 89 11.69 1.96 10.53
N LEU A 90 12.82 1.32 10.30
CA LEU A 90 13.39 1.04 8.99
C LEU A 90 13.81 -0.42 8.94
N ASN A 91 13.37 -1.14 7.92
CA ASN A 91 13.73 -2.52 7.67
C ASN A 91 14.51 -2.58 6.36
N PHE A 92 15.76 -2.98 6.41
CA PHE A 92 16.59 -3.19 5.23
C PHE A 92 16.57 -4.67 4.86
N TYR A 93 16.21 -5.00 3.63
CA TYR A 93 16.03 -6.38 3.18
C TYR A 93 17.31 -6.87 2.51
N ASP A 94 18.26 -7.32 3.31
CA ASP A 94 19.49 -7.98 2.88
C ASP A 94 19.35 -9.52 2.98
N GLU A 95 20.43 -10.23 2.69
CA GLU A 95 20.46 -11.69 2.74
C GLU A 95 20.12 -12.22 4.15
N ASN A 96 20.60 -11.57 5.21
CA ASN A 96 20.33 -11.97 6.59
C ASN A 96 18.84 -11.82 6.90
N TYR A 97 18.21 -10.71 6.49
CA TYR A 97 16.77 -10.51 6.67
C TYR A 97 15.95 -11.59 5.94
N TYR A 98 16.36 -11.99 4.74
CA TYR A 98 15.69 -13.08 4.03
C TYR A 98 15.88 -14.45 4.67
N LEU A 99 17.01 -14.68 5.32
CA LEU A 99 17.25 -15.93 6.08
C LEU A 99 16.40 -15.99 7.35
N GLU A 100 16.22 -14.87 8.03
CA GLU A 100 15.38 -14.75 9.23
C GLU A 100 13.87 -14.79 8.90
N HIS A 101 13.49 -14.33 7.69
CA HIS A 101 12.10 -14.20 7.24
C HIS A 101 11.88 -14.87 5.87
N PRO A 102 12.01 -16.20 5.76
CA PRO A 102 11.83 -16.88 4.47
C PRO A 102 10.40 -16.73 3.90
N GLU A 103 9.41 -16.45 4.75
CA GLU A 103 8.01 -16.26 4.36
C GLU A 103 7.77 -15.01 3.50
N ILE A 104 8.68 -14.05 3.48
CA ILE A 104 8.54 -12.83 2.64
C ILE A 104 8.99 -13.05 1.19
N GLN A 105 9.74 -14.10 0.93
CA GLN A 105 10.21 -14.41 -0.41
C GLN A 105 9.09 -15.05 -1.25
N VAL A 106 8.95 -14.61 -2.48
CA VAL A 106 7.97 -15.14 -3.43
C VAL A 106 8.71 -15.63 -4.67
N PRO A 107 8.45 -16.87 -5.14
CA PRO A 107 9.03 -17.35 -6.38
C PRO A 107 8.69 -16.45 -7.56
N LYS A 108 9.66 -16.24 -8.46
CA LYS A 108 9.42 -15.51 -9.71
C LYS A 108 8.34 -16.24 -10.51
N LYS A 109 7.41 -15.47 -11.08
CA LYS A 109 6.38 -16.02 -11.96
C LYS A 109 6.91 -16.13 -13.39
N ASP A 110 6.62 -17.25 -14.06
CA ASP A 110 7.02 -17.49 -15.45
C ASP A 110 6.34 -16.54 -16.44
N ASP A 111 5.14 -16.05 -16.10
CA ASP A 111 4.35 -15.14 -16.92
C ASP A 111 4.75 -13.65 -16.79
N SER A 112 5.64 -13.33 -15.86
CA SER A 112 6.19 -11.98 -15.65
C SER A 112 7.72 -12.01 -15.61
N PRO A 113 8.40 -12.35 -16.71
CA PRO A 113 9.86 -12.49 -16.73
C PRO A 113 10.61 -11.18 -16.50
N ASP A 114 9.93 -10.04 -16.71
CA ASP A 114 10.52 -8.71 -16.61
C ASP A 114 10.54 -8.18 -15.17
N GLU A 115 9.87 -8.87 -14.24
CA GLU A 115 9.71 -8.39 -12.86
C GLU A 115 10.07 -9.50 -11.87
N ASP A 116 11.12 -9.27 -11.07
CA ASP A 116 11.42 -10.14 -9.93
C ASP A 116 10.59 -9.71 -8.72
N LYS A 117 9.49 -10.42 -8.47
CA LYS A 117 8.63 -10.26 -7.29
C LYS A 117 9.09 -11.10 -6.10
N SER A 118 10.37 -11.40 -6.01
CA SER A 118 10.91 -12.24 -4.91
C SER A 118 10.69 -11.65 -3.52
N LEU A 119 10.36 -10.37 -3.42
CA LEU A 119 9.88 -9.75 -2.19
C LEU A 119 8.51 -9.09 -2.42
N ALA A 120 7.45 -9.74 -1.97
CA ALA A 120 6.13 -9.16 -1.97
C ALA A 120 5.96 -8.17 -0.79
N ASP A 121 5.53 -6.95 -1.07
CA ASP A 121 5.29 -5.91 -0.04
C ASP A 121 4.30 -6.38 1.02
N SER A 122 3.25 -7.11 0.59
CA SER A 122 2.25 -7.69 1.47
C SER A 122 2.82 -8.69 2.48
N LYS A 123 3.89 -9.41 2.12
CA LYS A 123 4.55 -10.36 3.01
C LYS A 123 5.50 -9.66 4.00
N ALA A 124 6.13 -8.57 3.58
CA ALA A 124 7.06 -7.80 4.42
C ALA A 124 6.34 -7.01 5.54
N LEU A 125 5.04 -6.71 5.39
CA LEU A 125 4.28 -5.87 6.31
C LEU A 125 4.26 -6.43 7.73
N MET A 126 3.83 -7.68 7.90
CA MET A 126 3.58 -8.23 9.24
C MET A 126 4.85 -8.47 10.06
N PRO A 127 5.96 -8.99 9.49
CA PRO A 127 7.26 -9.04 10.19
C PRO A 127 7.71 -7.65 10.66
N ALA A 128 7.62 -6.63 9.80
CA ALA A 128 7.99 -5.26 10.14
C ALA A 128 7.15 -4.70 11.30
N LEU A 129 5.82 -4.86 11.25
CA LEU A 129 4.94 -4.36 12.31
C LEU A 129 5.14 -5.10 13.64
N ARG A 130 5.28 -6.43 13.61
CA ARG A 130 5.53 -7.23 14.82
C ARG A 130 6.85 -6.84 15.47
N SER A 131 7.92 -6.67 14.69
CA SER A 131 9.22 -6.19 15.16
C SER A 131 9.09 -4.79 15.77
N PHE A 132 8.42 -3.85 15.09
CA PHE A 132 8.24 -2.49 15.57
C PHE A 132 7.49 -2.43 16.91
N PHE A 133 6.32 -3.05 17.02
CA PHE A 133 5.53 -3.02 18.25
C PHE A 133 6.18 -3.85 19.37
N GLY A 134 6.94 -4.89 19.05
CA GLY A 134 7.75 -5.63 20.01
C GLY A 134 8.86 -4.77 20.64
N LYS A 135 9.56 -3.96 19.84
CA LYS A 135 10.57 -2.99 20.30
C LYS A 135 9.96 -1.82 21.09
N HIS A 136 8.69 -1.47 20.81
CA HIS A 136 8.03 -0.27 21.34
C HIS A 136 6.70 -0.58 22.04
N PRO A 137 6.68 -1.34 23.15
CA PRO A 137 5.44 -1.82 23.78
C PRO A 137 4.56 -0.71 24.35
N LEU A 138 5.11 0.50 24.55
CA LEU A 138 4.35 1.67 25.00
C LEU A 138 3.54 2.33 23.88
N ILE A 139 3.89 2.07 22.61
CA ILE A 139 3.16 2.61 21.48
C ILE A 139 1.92 1.73 21.25
N LYS A 140 0.73 2.30 21.47
CA LYS A 140 -0.52 1.58 21.22
C LYS A 140 -0.94 1.74 19.76
N PRO A 141 -1.21 0.65 19.02
CA PRO A 141 -1.76 0.71 17.69
C PRO A 141 -3.16 1.32 17.71
N SER A 142 -3.48 2.17 16.75
CA SER A 142 -4.81 2.80 16.66
C SER A 142 -5.31 2.77 15.21
N VAL A 143 -4.57 3.37 14.28
CA VAL A 143 -4.93 3.48 12.88
C VAL A 143 -3.77 2.99 12.03
N PHE A 144 -4.05 2.08 11.11
CA PHE A 144 -3.12 1.64 10.06
C PHE A 144 -3.51 2.24 8.72
N LEU A 145 -2.52 2.71 7.94
CA LEU A 145 -2.70 3.11 6.55
C LEU A 145 -1.71 2.34 5.67
N GLY A 146 -2.23 1.77 4.59
CA GLY A 146 -1.43 0.99 3.64
C GLY A 146 -1.91 1.13 2.21
N ASP A 147 -1.14 0.60 1.27
CA ASP A 147 -1.49 0.53 -0.15
C ASP A 147 -2.54 -0.57 -0.42
N SER A 148 -3.17 -0.51 -1.59
CA SER A 148 -4.07 -1.57 -2.10
C SER A 148 -3.39 -2.93 -2.25
N ALA A 149 -2.06 -2.99 -2.33
CA ALA A 149 -1.29 -4.24 -2.28
C ALA A 149 -1.50 -5.03 -0.97
N PHE A 150 -1.94 -4.36 0.11
CA PHE A 150 -2.25 -4.97 1.41
C PHE A 150 -3.71 -5.37 1.57
N ASP A 151 -4.55 -5.23 0.54
CA ASP A 151 -5.97 -5.56 0.59
C ASP A 151 -6.22 -7.07 0.50
N ALA A 152 -5.85 -7.81 1.55
CA ALA A 152 -6.05 -9.24 1.69
C ALA A 152 -6.67 -9.58 3.05
N ILE A 153 -7.56 -10.59 3.08
CA ILE A 153 -8.31 -10.94 4.30
C ILE A 153 -7.39 -11.32 5.46
N ASP A 154 -6.30 -12.03 5.17
CA ASP A 154 -5.33 -12.44 6.19
C ASP A 154 -4.65 -11.23 6.82
N ILE A 155 -4.31 -10.22 6.01
CA ILE A 155 -3.72 -8.97 6.50
C ILE A 155 -4.70 -8.22 7.41
N TYR A 156 -5.98 -8.13 7.06
CA TYR A 156 -6.97 -7.50 7.95
C TYR A 156 -7.12 -8.26 9.26
N ASN A 157 -7.12 -9.59 9.22
CA ASN A 157 -7.18 -10.41 10.42
C ASN A 157 -5.96 -10.15 11.32
N ASP A 158 -4.76 -10.15 10.76
CA ASP A 158 -3.51 -9.87 11.49
C ASP A 158 -3.45 -8.44 12.03
N LEU A 159 -3.97 -7.46 11.30
CA LEU A 159 -3.95 -6.06 11.73
C LEU A 159 -4.98 -5.76 12.82
N LEU A 160 -6.21 -6.25 12.67
CA LEU A 160 -7.37 -5.78 13.44
C LEU A 160 -7.80 -6.74 14.57
N SER A 161 -7.42 -8.02 14.51
CA SER A 161 -7.79 -8.97 15.56
C SER A 161 -7.06 -8.67 16.87
N LYS A 162 -7.65 -9.11 17.98
CA LYS A 162 -7.04 -8.99 19.30
C LYS A 162 -5.77 -9.83 19.47
N ASP A 163 -5.71 -10.94 18.74
CA ASP A 163 -4.56 -11.85 18.72
C ASP A 163 -3.49 -11.39 17.71
N GLY A 164 -3.79 -10.41 16.89
CA GLY A 164 -2.89 -9.77 15.95
C GLY A 164 -2.20 -8.53 16.53
N ILE A 165 -2.02 -7.49 15.69
CA ILE A 165 -1.45 -6.21 16.15
C ILE A 165 -2.47 -5.41 16.99
N GLY A 166 -3.77 -5.52 16.68
CA GLY A 166 -4.85 -4.90 17.44
C GLY A 166 -5.12 -3.43 17.07
N PHE A 167 -4.96 -3.05 15.79
CA PHE A 167 -5.41 -1.74 15.32
C PHE A 167 -6.93 -1.62 15.42
N ALA A 168 -7.42 -0.44 15.76
CA ALA A 168 -8.86 -0.16 15.77
C ALA A 168 -9.43 0.03 14.37
N LYS A 169 -8.64 0.59 13.44
CA LYS A 169 -9.02 0.88 12.06
C LYS A 169 -7.86 0.64 11.10
N ALA A 170 -8.17 0.12 9.90
CA ALA A 170 -7.22 0.02 8.79
C ALA A 170 -7.79 0.73 7.56
N PHE A 171 -7.01 1.64 6.99
CA PHE A 171 -7.33 2.35 5.75
C PHE A 171 -6.46 1.79 4.63
N ILE A 172 -7.00 0.80 3.94
CA ILE A 172 -6.38 0.12 2.80
C ILE A 172 -7.39 0.19 1.65
N PRO A 173 -7.05 0.79 0.49
CA PRO A 173 -7.94 0.84 -0.66
C PRO A 173 -8.32 -0.56 -1.12
N PHE A 174 -9.53 -0.67 -1.63
CA PHE A 174 -10.01 -1.91 -2.20
C PHE A 174 -9.21 -2.25 -3.47
N ASN A 175 -8.77 -3.50 -3.58
CA ASN A 175 -8.12 -4.02 -4.77
C ASN A 175 -9.14 -4.85 -5.57
N SER A 176 -9.61 -4.33 -6.69
CA SER A 176 -10.62 -4.97 -7.55
C SER A 176 -10.15 -6.30 -8.16
N ALA A 177 -8.83 -6.54 -8.23
CA ALA A 177 -8.28 -7.83 -8.66
C ALA A 177 -8.56 -8.97 -7.67
N HIS A 178 -8.85 -8.65 -6.41
CA HIS A 178 -9.25 -9.63 -5.41
C HIS A 178 -10.77 -9.78 -5.40
N ASP A 179 -11.23 -11.03 -5.61
CA ASP A 179 -12.64 -11.35 -5.73
C ASP A 179 -13.41 -11.09 -4.40
N LEU A 180 -14.07 -9.94 -4.31
CA LEU A 180 -15.05 -9.64 -3.28
C LEU A 180 -16.44 -9.56 -3.94
N LYS A 181 -17.29 -10.52 -3.63
CA LYS A 181 -18.67 -10.57 -4.12
C LYS A 181 -19.64 -10.48 -2.97
N TYR A 182 -20.61 -9.60 -3.13
CA TYR A 182 -21.80 -9.62 -2.29
C TYR A 182 -22.93 -10.29 -3.05
N PRO A 183 -23.67 -11.23 -2.44
CA PRO A 183 -24.87 -11.78 -3.05
C PRO A 183 -25.84 -10.65 -3.39
N ASP A 184 -26.31 -10.62 -4.64
CA ASP A 184 -27.33 -9.68 -5.14
C ASP A 184 -27.02 -8.19 -4.95
N CYS A 185 -25.74 -7.82 -4.83
CA CYS A 185 -25.32 -6.43 -4.69
C CYS A 185 -24.01 -6.18 -5.43
N PRO A 186 -24.00 -5.39 -6.51
CA PRO A 186 -22.76 -4.96 -7.16
C PRO A 186 -21.94 -4.07 -6.23
N ILE A 187 -20.64 -4.04 -6.43
CA ILE A 187 -19.70 -3.16 -5.72
C ILE A 187 -18.95 -2.27 -6.71
N ASN A 188 -18.59 -1.05 -6.30
CA ASN A 188 -17.72 -0.18 -7.06
C ASN A 188 -16.23 -0.49 -6.81
N GLU A 189 -15.35 0.30 -7.45
CA GLU A 189 -13.90 0.18 -7.31
C GLU A 189 -13.38 0.40 -5.88
N ASP A 190 -14.14 1.13 -5.05
CA ASP A 190 -13.82 1.35 -3.64
C ASP A 190 -14.32 0.22 -2.73
N GLY A 191 -14.98 -0.81 -3.28
CA GLY A 191 -15.58 -1.90 -2.51
C GLY A 191 -16.88 -1.50 -1.79
N VAL A 192 -17.53 -0.42 -2.23
CA VAL A 192 -18.81 0.05 -1.68
C VAL A 192 -19.96 -0.63 -2.42
N PRO A 193 -20.97 -1.19 -1.70
CA PRO A 193 -22.15 -1.72 -2.33
C PRO A 193 -22.89 -0.67 -3.16
N CYS A 194 -23.38 -1.05 -4.34
CA CYS A 194 -24.08 -0.18 -5.27
C CYS A 194 -25.54 -0.60 -5.48
N CYS A 195 -26.34 0.28 -6.07
CA CYS A 195 -27.71 -0.04 -6.45
C CYS A 195 -27.72 -1.18 -7.49
N PRO A 196 -28.48 -2.27 -7.31
CA PRO A 196 -28.53 -3.36 -8.29
C PRO A 196 -29.06 -2.94 -9.67
N ASN A 197 -30.00 -1.99 -9.73
CA ASN A 197 -30.59 -1.50 -10.98
C ASN A 197 -29.76 -0.37 -11.62
N ASP A 198 -28.82 0.21 -10.86
CA ASP A 198 -27.92 1.24 -11.34
C ASP A 198 -26.56 1.16 -10.60
N PRO A 199 -25.63 0.33 -11.07
CA PRO A 199 -24.32 0.14 -10.42
C PRO A 199 -23.46 1.39 -10.31
N SER A 200 -23.79 2.47 -11.05
CA SER A 200 -23.09 3.75 -10.91
C SER A 200 -23.44 4.51 -9.63
N LEU A 201 -24.48 4.07 -8.90
CA LEU A 201 -24.96 4.71 -7.68
C LEU A 201 -24.49 3.95 -6.43
N PRO A 202 -23.42 4.38 -5.74
CA PRO A 202 -22.98 3.77 -4.49
C PRO A 202 -24.01 4.00 -3.38
N MET A 203 -24.24 2.98 -2.57
CA MET A 203 -25.11 3.06 -1.40
C MET A 203 -24.44 3.89 -0.30
N LYS A 204 -25.25 4.60 0.49
CA LYS A 204 -24.75 5.44 1.59
C LYS A 204 -24.56 4.59 2.84
N PRO A 205 -23.36 4.61 3.46
CA PRO A 205 -23.17 3.96 4.75
C PRO A 205 -23.92 4.72 5.84
N GLU A 206 -24.63 4.01 6.70
CA GLU A 206 -25.30 4.56 7.87
C GLU A 206 -24.38 4.35 9.08
N THR A 207 -23.64 5.39 9.44
CA THR A 207 -22.58 5.33 10.47
C THR A 207 -23.07 5.70 11.87
N SER A 208 -24.32 6.17 12.02
CA SER A 208 -24.89 6.56 13.30
C SER A 208 -25.44 5.36 14.09
N GLY A 209 -24.76 5.00 15.17
CA GLY A 209 -25.16 3.94 16.09
C GLY A 209 -24.58 2.57 15.78
N SER A 210 -24.53 1.69 16.78
CA SER A 210 -24.23 0.28 16.58
C SER A 210 -25.47 -0.41 16.02
N HIS A 211 -25.39 -0.84 14.76
CA HIS A 211 -26.45 -1.66 14.19
C HIS A 211 -26.20 -3.12 14.57
N LEU A 212 -27.10 -3.68 15.33
CA LEU A 212 -27.14 -5.11 15.62
C LEU A 212 -28.21 -5.77 14.76
N ARG A 213 -27.86 -6.84 14.07
CA ARG A 213 -28.81 -7.72 13.40
C ARG A 213 -28.54 -9.15 13.84
N CYS A 214 -29.57 -9.78 14.39
CA CYS A 214 -29.44 -11.11 15.01
C CYS A 214 -28.32 -11.17 16.07
N GLY A 215 -28.15 -10.10 16.85
CA GLY A 215 -27.12 -10.00 17.90
C GLY A 215 -25.70 -9.71 17.42
N MET A 216 -25.46 -9.63 16.10
CA MET A 216 -24.14 -9.37 15.53
C MET A 216 -23.98 -7.91 15.10
N PRO A 217 -22.84 -7.26 15.38
CA PRO A 217 -22.54 -5.94 14.86
C PRO A 217 -22.56 -5.94 13.32
N THR A 218 -23.19 -4.91 12.74
CA THR A 218 -23.32 -4.77 11.29
C THR A 218 -23.03 -3.35 10.85
N LEU A 219 -22.44 -3.23 9.65
CA LEU A 219 -22.46 -1.98 8.89
C LEU A 219 -23.67 -2.01 7.97
N LYS A 220 -24.49 -0.97 8.02
CA LYS A 220 -25.69 -0.83 7.20
C LYS A 220 -25.47 0.17 6.09
N PHE A 221 -25.76 -0.25 4.88
CA PHE A 221 -25.84 0.61 3.71
C PHE A 221 -27.29 0.85 3.32
N VAL A 222 -27.62 2.05 2.89
CA VAL A 222 -28.98 2.45 2.49
C VAL A 222 -29.00 2.97 1.07
N CYS A 223 -30.16 2.84 0.41
CA CYS A 223 -30.36 3.34 -0.94
C CYS A 223 -29.92 4.81 -1.07
N PRO A 224 -29.13 5.19 -2.10
CA PRO A 224 -28.66 6.56 -2.27
C PRO A 224 -29.80 7.58 -2.53
N LYS A 225 -30.95 7.10 -3.04
CA LYS A 225 -32.16 7.91 -3.29
C LYS A 225 -33.14 7.93 -2.10
N MET A 226 -32.72 7.41 -0.93
CA MET A 226 -33.51 7.44 0.29
C MET A 226 -33.38 8.79 0.98
N SER A 227 -34.50 9.34 1.43
CA SER A 227 -34.62 10.55 2.24
C SER A 227 -35.50 10.32 3.47
N TRP A 228 -35.40 11.22 4.45
CA TRP A 228 -36.29 11.25 5.58
C TRP A 228 -37.43 12.26 5.30
N GLU A 229 -38.65 11.81 5.29
CA GLU A 229 -39.83 12.63 5.05
C GLU A 229 -40.68 12.71 6.31
N LYS A 230 -41.20 13.90 6.60
CA LYS A 230 -42.15 14.12 7.71
C LYS A 230 -43.53 13.69 7.23
N CYS A 231 -44.10 12.70 7.89
CA CYS A 231 -45.46 12.22 7.61
C CYS A 231 -46.50 13.09 8.29
N GLU A 232 -47.79 12.94 7.91
CA GLU A 232 -48.92 13.66 8.47
C GLU A 232 -49.08 13.46 9.98
N ASP A 233 -48.65 12.30 10.49
CA ASP A 233 -48.60 11.99 11.93
C ASP A 233 -47.45 12.68 12.70
N GLY A 234 -46.73 13.58 12.02
CA GLY A 234 -45.61 14.32 12.58
C GLY A 234 -44.30 13.52 12.73
N LYS A 235 -44.31 12.23 12.43
CA LYS A 235 -43.12 11.37 12.51
C LYS A 235 -42.33 11.42 11.22
N PHE A 236 -41.00 11.31 11.36
CA PHE A 236 -40.13 11.15 10.20
C PHE A 236 -40.03 9.68 9.79
N ARG A 237 -40.28 9.39 8.51
CA ARG A 237 -40.13 8.05 7.94
C ARG A 237 -39.21 8.09 6.73
N ARG A 238 -38.51 6.97 6.49
CA ARG A 238 -37.69 6.82 5.31
C ARG A 238 -38.57 6.60 4.08
N ARG A 239 -38.27 7.31 2.99
CA ARG A 239 -38.92 7.14 1.69
C ARG A 239 -37.85 7.12 0.59
N THR A 240 -38.15 6.46 -0.50
CA THR A 240 -37.31 6.49 -1.70
C THR A 240 -38.03 7.21 -2.83
N SER A 241 -37.31 8.08 -3.52
CA SER A 241 -37.77 8.78 -4.73
C SER A 241 -37.29 8.09 -6.01
N CYS A 242 -37.04 6.78 -5.97
CA CYS A 242 -36.48 6.02 -7.08
C CYS A 242 -37.57 5.71 -8.13
N GLU A 243 -37.34 6.11 -9.38
CA GLU A 243 -38.23 5.82 -10.51
C GLU A 243 -38.13 4.35 -10.98
N ASN A 244 -36.95 3.71 -10.75
CA ASN A 244 -36.72 2.30 -11.08
C ASN A 244 -36.31 1.54 -9.80
N PRO A 245 -37.25 1.22 -8.90
CA PRO A 245 -36.94 0.62 -7.60
C PRO A 245 -36.43 -0.82 -7.76
N CYS A 246 -35.38 -1.16 -7.03
CA CYS A 246 -34.82 -2.51 -6.94
C CYS A 246 -35.41 -3.33 -5.78
N THR A 247 -36.46 -2.83 -5.14
CA THR A 247 -37.15 -3.45 -3.99
C THR A 247 -38.56 -2.86 -3.87
N ASP A 248 -39.51 -3.64 -3.38
CA ASP A 248 -40.87 -3.20 -3.08
C ASP A 248 -40.94 -2.38 -1.77
N SER A 249 -39.86 -2.28 -1.04
CA SER A 249 -39.81 -1.53 0.21
C SER A 249 -39.94 -0.02 -0.04
N PRO A 250 -40.89 0.68 0.58
CA PRO A 250 -41.03 2.13 0.44
C PRO A 250 -39.83 2.91 1.00
N CYS A 251 -38.98 2.26 1.81
CA CYS A 251 -37.75 2.84 2.35
C CYS A 251 -36.53 2.66 1.43
N GLY A 252 -36.71 2.00 0.27
CA GLY A 252 -35.60 1.59 -0.59
C GLY A 252 -34.79 0.41 -0.04
N ARG A 253 -33.80 -0.01 -0.80
CA ARG A 253 -32.96 -1.16 -0.42
C ARG A 253 -32.03 -0.81 0.75
N MET A 254 -31.92 -1.77 1.67
CA MET A 254 -30.93 -1.76 2.75
C MET A 254 -30.04 -2.98 2.61
N PHE A 255 -28.73 -2.79 2.76
CA PHE A 255 -27.74 -3.86 2.69
C PHE A 255 -26.91 -3.89 3.97
N TYR A 256 -26.67 -5.09 4.51
CA TYR A 256 -25.94 -5.28 5.77
C TYR A 256 -24.66 -6.05 5.53
N VAL A 257 -23.56 -5.50 6.01
CA VAL A 257 -22.26 -6.15 6.02
C VAL A 257 -21.93 -6.55 7.45
N TYR A 258 -21.37 -7.75 7.63
CA TYR A 258 -21.00 -8.32 8.92
C TYR A 258 -19.48 -8.35 9.06
N PRO A 259 -18.87 -7.39 9.77
CA PRO A 259 -17.41 -7.31 9.93
C PRO A 259 -16.79 -8.57 10.52
N GLU A 260 -17.47 -9.21 11.49
CA GLU A 260 -16.98 -10.45 12.11
C GLU A 260 -16.80 -11.60 11.11
N LYS A 261 -17.56 -11.59 10.00
CA LYS A 261 -17.44 -12.59 8.94
C LYS A 261 -16.32 -12.27 7.96
N ASN A 262 -16.03 -10.99 7.75
CA ASN A 262 -15.01 -10.54 6.83
C ASN A 262 -14.58 -9.11 7.18
N LEU A 263 -13.45 -8.98 7.87
CA LEU A 263 -12.88 -7.68 8.25
C LEU A 263 -12.50 -6.80 7.06
N ARG A 264 -12.24 -7.39 5.88
CA ARG A 264 -11.96 -6.65 4.65
C ARG A 264 -13.15 -5.79 4.21
N THR A 265 -14.38 -6.22 4.49
CA THR A 265 -15.58 -5.47 4.10
C THR A 265 -15.83 -4.25 5.00
N PHE A 266 -15.38 -4.32 6.25
CA PHE A 266 -15.45 -3.22 7.20
C PHE A 266 -14.22 -3.24 8.13
N PRO A 267 -13.12 -2.60 7.72
CA PRO A 267 -11.88 -2.61 8.51
C PRO A 267 -11.89 -1.56 9.65
N GLY A 268 -12.95 -1.55 10.47
CA GLY A 268 -13.16 -0.59 11.56
C GLY A 268 -13.66 0.79 11.10
N THR A 269 -13.85 1.01 9.80
CA THR A 269 -14.40 2.24 9.21
C THR A 269 -15.04 1.92 7.86
N ALA A 270 -16.02 2.74 7.44
CA ALA A 270 -16.71 2.53 6.17
C ALA A 270 -15.96 3.22 5.03
N ARG A 271 -15.71 2.51 3.94
CA ARG A 271 -15.22 3.08 2.68
C ARG A 271 -16.31 3.98 2.05
N GLY A 272 -15.92 4.91 1.18
CA GLY A 272 -16.83 5.84 0.53
C GLY A 272 -17.39 6.92 1.48
N THR A 273 -16.72 7.16 2.61
CA THR A 273 -17.05 8.24 3.55
C THR A 273 -16.01 9.33 3.52
N LYS A 274 -16.42 10.55 3.89
CA LYS A 274 -15.47 11.66 4.04
C LYS A 274 -14.36 11.35 5.07
N GLU A 275 -14.70 10.63 6.15
CA GLU A 275 -13.70 10.19 7.14
C GLU A 275 -12.64 9.30 6.48
N TRP A 276 -13.07 8.37 5.62
CA TRP A 276 -12.16 7.52 4.87
C TRP A 276 -11.22 8.34 4.01
N ASP A 277 -11.77 9.21 3.15
CA ASP A 277 -11.01 9.99 2.18
C ASP A 277 -10.02 10.94 2.86
N ASP A 278 -10.46 11.65 3.89
CA ASP A 278 -9.62 12.61 4.61
C ASP A 278 -8.49 11.91 5.39
N THR A 279 -8.75 10.72 5.94
CA THR A 279 -7.73 9.96 6.65
C THR A 279 -6.75 9.29 5.68
N TYR A 280 -7.26 8.68 4.60
CA TYR A 280 -6.39 7.99 3.64
C TYR A 280 -5.40 8.93 2.93
N LYS A 281 -5.78 10.19 2.69
CA LYS A 281 -4.88 11.23 2.14
C LYS A 281 -3.59 11.41 2.96
N ILE A 282 -3.62 11.07 4.25
CA ILE A 282 -2.45 11.17 5.12
C ILE A 282 -1.37 10.16 4.69
N ARG A 283 -1.74 9.06 4.01
CA ARG A 283 -0.78 8.05 3.51
C ARG A 283 0.33 8.67 2.65
N VAL A 284 0.03 9.72 1.88
CA VAL A 284 1.04 10.41 1.06
C VAL A 284 2.26 10.91 1.88
N THR A 285 2.13 10.99 3.20
CA THR A 285 3.24 11.44 4.06
C THR A 285 4.40 10.45 4.11
N VAL A 286 4.17 9.14 4.00
CA VAL A 286 5.25 8.15 3.93
C VAL A 286 6.00 8.24 2.59
N GLU A 287 5.28 8.43 1.48
CA GLU A 287 5.88 8.64 0.16
C GLU A 287 6.76 9.90 0.14
N LYS A 288 6.26 10.99 0.73
CA LYS A 288 7.04 12.22 0.92
C LYS A 288 8.28 11.97 1.78
N SER A 289 8.20 11.15 2.82
CA SER A 289 9.38 10.82 3.65
C SER A 289 10.40 10.00 2.88
N ILE A 290 9.96 9.00 2.11
CA ILE A 290 10.83 8.23 1.23
C ILE A 290 11.54 9.15 0.22
N ASN A 291 10.80 10.08 -0.40
CA ASN A 291 11.39 11.05 -1.33
C ASN A 291 12.39 11.97 -0.62
N HIS A 292 12.12 12.43 0.61
CA HIS A 292 13.08 13.19 1.39
C HIS A 292 14.37 12.41 1.68
N PHE A 293 14.26 11.10 1.98
CA PHE A 293 15.43 10.25 2.17
C PHE A 293 16.26 10.18 0.89
N LYS A 294 15.60 9.97 -0.24
CA LYS A 294 16.26 9.85 -1.55
C LYS A 294 16.92 11.16 -1.98
N ASP A 295 16.19 12.27 -1.91
CA ASP A 295 16.60 13.54 -2.50
C ASP A 295 17.36 14.46 -1.51
N SER A 296 16.79 14.67 -0.31
CA SER A 296 17.31 15.65 0.65
C SER A 296 18.43 15.07 1.52
N PHE A 297 18.36 13.79 1.86
CA PHE A 297 19.37 13.09 2.66
C PHE A 297 20.31 12.24 1.78
N CYS A 298 20.26 12.48 0.44
CA CYS A 298 21.17 11.90 -0.53
C CYS A 298 21.24 10.37 -0.55
N LEU A 299 20.14 9.67 -0.24
CA LEU A 299 20.09 8.21 -0.33
C LEU A 299 20.09 7.75 -1.79
N ALA A 300 19.48 8.51 -2.71
CA ALA A 300 19.54 8.26 -4.13
C ALA A 300 20.89 8.73 -4.73
N GLY A 301 21.32 8.10 -5.80
CA GLY A 301 22.53 8.46 -6.52
C GLY A 301 23.85 8.07 -5.81
N ARG A 302 23.80 7.33 -4.71
CA ARG A 302 24.97 6.75 -4.07
C ARG A 302 25.60 5.69 -4.97
N LYS A 303 26.91 5.74 -5.13
CA LYS A 303 27.65 4.72 -5.90
C LYS A 303 28.03 3.55 -5.02
N THR A 304 27.04 2.92 -4.40
CA THR A 304 27.25 1.79 -3.52
C THR A 304 26.64 0.49 -4.08
N ARG A 305 27.31 -0.62 -3.82
CA ARG A 305 26.89 -1.99 -4.17
C ARG A 305 27.08 -2.96 -3.01
N ASN A 306 27.27 -2.43 -1.82
CA ASN A 306 27.52 -3.21 -0.61
C ASN A 306 26.33 -3.03 0.35
N ALA A 307 25.74 -4.14 0.80
CA ALA A 307 24.57 -4.13 1.67
C ALA A 307 24.79 -3.34 2.96
N LEU A 308 25.92 -3.55 3.66
CA LEU A 308 26.24 -2.85 4.92
C LEU A 308 26.32 -1.34 4.74
N THR A 309 26.95 -0.87 3.63
CA THR A 309 27.04 0.56 3.36
C THR A 309 25.66 1.13 3.00
N SER A 310 24.86 0.43 2.18
CA SER A 310 23.51 0.87 1.81
C SER A 310 22.58 0.92 3.03
N GLN A 311 22.68 -0.05 3.93
CA GLN A 311 21.96 -0.09 5.19
C GLN A 311 22.39 1.07 6.12
N ALA A 312 23.69 1.31 6.24
CA ALA A 312 24.21 2.43 7.03
C ALA A 312 23.73 3.78 6.48
N ASP A 313 23.76 3.99 5.15
CA ASP A 313 23.23 5.18 4.50
C ASP A 313 21.73 5.37 4.77
N LEU A 314 20.95 4.30 4.74
CA LEU A 314 19.51 4.33 5.07
C LEU A 314 19.28 4.78 6.52
N TYR A 315 20.01 4.22 7.47
CA TYR A 315 19.87 4.58 8.89
C TYR A 315 20.37 5.99 9.17
N LEU A 316 21.44 6.44 8.52
CA LEU A 316 21.91 7.82 8.62
C LEU A 316 20.87 8.81 8.07
N ALA A 317 20.17 8.49 6.98
CA ALA A 317 19.05 9.29 6.49
C ALA A 317 17.91 9.36 7.52
N GLY A 318 17.62 8.25 8.20
CA GLY A 318 16.65 8.21 9.30
C GLY A 318 17.06 9.12 10.46
N ILE A 319 18.29 9.04 10.91
CA ILE A 319 18.85 9.89 11.97
C ILE A 319 18.79 11.37 11.55
N ALA A 320 19.18 11.69 10.31
CA ALA A 320 19.12 13.05 9.78
C ALA A 320 17.69 13.60 9.78
N GLN A 321 16.68 12.79 9.44
CA GLN A 321 15.29 13.21 9.56
C GLN A 321 14.91 13.49 11.01
N LEU A 322 15.27 12.62 11.97
CA LEU A 322 14.95 12.84 13.38
C LEU A 322 15.61 14.09 13.95
N VAL A 323 16.87 14.35 13.59
CA VAL A 323 17.57 15.61 13.94
C VAL A 323 16.84 16.81 13.33
N THR A 324 16.39 16.71 12.08
CA THR A 324 15.59 17.76 11.43
C THR A 324 14.29 18.04 12.18
N VAL A 325 13.62 16.98 12.66
CA VAL A 325 12.40 17.10 13.48
C VAL A 325 12.69 17.84 14.78
N LEU A 326 13.75 17.47 15.51
CA LEU A 326 14.15 18.13 16.76
C LEU A 326 14.51 19.60 16.53
N LEU A 327 15.23 19.90 15.46
CA LEU A 327 15.55 21.29 15.10
C LEU A 327 14.28 22.09 14.81
N ALA A 328 13.40 21.58 13.95
CA ALA A 328 12.16 22.24 13.59
C ALA A 328 11.27 22.51 14.82
N ASP A 329 11.24 21.59 15.77
CA ASP A 329 10.51 21.74 17.01
C ASP A 329 11.14 22.82 17.91
N SER A 330 12.46 22.78 18.09
CA SER A 330 13.20 23.72 18.93
C SER A 330 13.11 25.17 18.47
N ILE A 331 12.98 25.41 17.16
CA ILE A 331 12.81 26.75 16.58
C ILE A 331 11.35 27.08 16.22
N HIS A 332 10.39 26.25 16.64
CA HIS A 332 8.94 26.40 16.38
C HIS A 332 8.57 26.47 14.89
N GLN A 333 9.33 25.83 14.02
CA GLN A 333 9.09 25.75 12.57
C GLN A 333 8.41 24.43 12.16
N HIS A 334 7.32 24.05 12.82
CA HIS A 334 6.62 22.76 12.62
C HIS A 334 6.13 22.53 11.19
N LYS A 335 5.93 23.60 10.41
CA LYS A 335 5.61 23.52 8.98
C LYS A 335 6.68 22.76 8.19
N TYR A 336 7.92 22.82 8.62
CA TYR A 336 9.08 22.21 7.96
C TYR A 336 9.63 21.00 8.69
N ILE A 337 8.82 20.35 9.54
CA ILE A 337 9.24 19.27 10.45
C ILE A 337 10.01 18.11 9.79
N ARG A 338 9.89 17.95 8.46
CA ARG A 338 10.58 16.92 7.69
C ARG A 338 11.58 17.47 6.67
N SER A 339 11.66 18.79 6.51
CA SER A 339 12.35 19.42 5.40
C SER A 339 13.52 20.25 5.89
N LEU A 340 14.74 19.73 5.72
CA LEU A 340 15.97 20.39 6.19
C LEU A 340 16.23 21.72 5.46
N LYS A 341 16.05 21.76 4.13
CA LYS A 341 16.40 22.94 3.30
C LYS A 341 15.80 24.26 3.81
N PRO A 342 14.49 24.36 4.11
CA PRO A 342 13.95 25.60 4.64
C PRO A 342 14.48 25.99 6.02
N LEU A 343 14.94 25.02 6.83
CA LEU A 343 15.44 25.26 8.18
C LEU A 343 16.87 25.83 8.18
N ILE A 344 17.68 25.50 7.17
CA ILE A 344 19.05 26.03 7.04
C ILE A 344 19.12 27.31 6.21
N SER A 345 18.01 27.68 5.56
CA SER A 345 17.90 28.92 4.77
C SER A 345 17.19 30.05 5.55
N ALA A 346 16.71 29.75 6.74
CA ALA A 346 16.04 30.69 7.65
C ALA A 346 17.02 31.21 8.70
#